data_c89a37d80c653c2118978bba546e2ab9
#
_entry.id   c89a37d80c653c2118978bba546e2ab9
#
_cell.length_a   1.000
_cell.length_b   1.000
_cell.length_c   1.000
_cell.angle_alpha   90.00
_cell.angle_beta   90.00
_cell.angle_gamma   90.00
#
_symmetry.space_group_name_H-M   'P 1'
#
loop_
_entity.id
_entity.type
_entity.pdbx_description
1 polymer ?
#
loop_
_entity_poly.entity_id
_entity_poly.type
_entity_poly.pdbx_seq_one_letter_code
_entity_poly.pdbx_strand_id
1 'polypeptide(L)'
;MTTTRDRLDALKQIDLTYLDKAEAKEFTVLLEELTKREFQEKSTSTFMHFVKSIWKEFINGDHHVKMAKAFDDIASGKLKRLIINMPPRHTKSEFASHLFPAYLLGKNPKLKIIEATHTADLAVNFGRKVRDLIDGE
;
A
#
# COMPACT_ATOMS: atom_id res chain seq x y z
N MET A 1 -7.97 20.97 -12.36
CA MET A 1 -8.65 20.03 -11.41
C MET A 1 -7.95 20.12 -10.08
N THR A 2 -8.61 20.57 -9.03
CA THR A 2 -8.06 20.67 -7.69
C THR A 2 -7.82 19.26 -7.14
N THR A 3 -6.60 18.96 -6.70
CA THR A 3 -6.27 17.64 -6.16
C THR A 3 -6.87 17.45 -4.76
N THR A 4 -7.00 16.21 -4.30
CA THR A 4 -7.45 15.90 -2.93
C THR A 4 -6.58 16.60 -1.89
N ARG A 5 -5.28 16.75 -2.18
CA ARG A 5 -4.30 17.44 -1.35
C ARG A 5 -4.59 18.94 -1.24
N ASP A 6 -4.88 19.62 -2.37
CA ASP A 6 -5.19 21.06 -2.36
C ASP A 6 -6.43 21.35 -1.52
N ARG A 7 -7.44 20.44 -1.56
CA ARG A 7 -8.65 20.54 -0.74
C ARG A 7 -8.36 20.32 0.74
N LEU A 8 -7.51 19.36 1.08
CA LEU A 8 -7.13 19.07 2.46
C LEU A 8 -6.34 20.22 3.08
N ASP A 9 -5.39 20.80 2.33
CA ASP A 9 -4.58 21.91 2.78
C ASP A 9 -5.42 23.18 2.97
N ALA A 10 -6.41 23.42 2.12
CA ALA A 10 -7.38 24.51 2.29
C ALA A 10 -8.26 24.31 3.54
N LEU A 11 -8.72 23.09 3.80
CA LEU A 11 -9.54 22.77 4.97
C LEU A 11 -8.76 22.90 6.29
N LYS A 12 -7.46 22.56 6.32
CA LYS A 12 -6.62 22.71 7.51
C LYS A 12 -6.37 24.16 7.92
N GLN A 13 -6.63 25.13 7.04
CA GLN A 13 -6.47 26.56 7.32
C GLN A 13 -7.76 27.22 7.85
N ILE A 14 -8.87 26.48 7.93
CA ILE A 14 -10.14 27.00 8.47
C ILE A 14 -10.03 27.10 9.99
N ASP A 15 -10.31 28.29 10.51
CA ASP A 15 -10.36 28.52 11.95
C ASP A 15 -11.66 27.94 12.54
N LEU A 16 -11.51 26.89 13.33
CA LEU A 16 -12.62 26.13 13.93
C LEU A 16 -13.40 26.93 14.99
N THR A 17 -12.88 28.09 15.43
CA THR A 17 -13.51 28.91 16.47
C THR A 17 -14.81 29.55 16.03
N TYR A 18 -15.08 29.63 14.73
CA TYR A 18 -16.29 30.24 14.15
C TYR A 18 -17.38 29.21 13.80
N LEU A 19 -17.14 27.93 13.98
CA LEU A 19 -18.09 26.84 13.67
C LEU A 19 -18.94 26.51 14.89
N ASP A 20 -20.23 26.25 14.66
CA ASP A 20 -21.05 25.69 15.71
C ASP A 20 -20.65 24.22 16.00
N LYS A 21 -21.23 23.63 17.09
CA LYS A 21 -20.85 22.29 17.55
C LYS A 21 -21.23 21.19 16.54
N ALA A 22 -22.28 21.38 15.74
CA ALA A 22 -22.69 20.46 14.70
C ALA A 22 -21.81 20.55 13.46
N GLU A 23 -21.52 21.76 13.02
CA GLU A 23 -20.63 22.08 11.90
C GLU A 23 -19.19 21.61 12.18
N ALA A 24 -18.68 21.80 13.40
CA ALA A 24 -17.37 21.33 13.81
C ALA A 24 -17.25 19.79 13.76
N LYS A 25 -18.32 19.08 14.13
CA LYS A 25 -18.37 17.62 14.05
C LYS A 25 -18.36 17.12 12.61
N GLU A 26 -19.19 17.72 11.75
CA GLU A 26 -19.25 17.38 10.32
C GLU A 26 -17.90 17.66 9.63
N PHE A 27 -17.28 18.78 9.95
CA PHE A 27 -15.97 19.14 9.45
C PHE A 27 -14.87 18.12 9.87
N THR A 28 -14.91 17.65 11.12
CA THR A 28 -13.97 16.63 11.61
C THR A 28 -14.09 15.32 10.83
N VAL A 29 -15.33 14.86 10.61
CA VAL A 29 -15.60 13.65 9.82
C VAL A 29 -15.09 13.80 8.37
N LEU A 30 -15.34 14.96 7.76
CA LEU A 30 -14.88 15.25 6.40
C LEU A 30 -13.35 15.28 6.31
N LEU A 31 -12.68 15.86 7.29
CA LEU A 31 -11.21 15.86 7.38
C LEU A 31 -10.65 14.45 7.52
N GLU A 32 -11.27 13.61 8.35
CA GLU A 32 -10.86 12.21 8.50
C GLU A 32 -11.01 11.43 7.20
N GLU A 33 -12.13 11.60 6.50
CA GLU A 33 -12.35 10.96 5.21
C GLU A 33 -11.34 11.40 4.14
N LEU A 34 -11.07 12.70 4.04
CA LEU A 34 -10.11 13.23 3.08
C LEU A 34 -8.69 12.78 3.40
N THR A 35 -8.31 12.75 4.68
CA THR A 35 -7.01 12.25 5.13
C THR A 35 -6.86 10.76 4.79
N LYS A 36 -7.92 9.98 5.00
CA LYS A 36 -7.94 8.56 4.65
C LYS A 36 -7.80 8.35 3.13
N ARG A 37 -8.48 9.15 2.32
CA ARG A 37 -8.37 9.09 0.84
C ARG A 37 -6.96 9.47 0.37
N GLU A 38 -6.38 10.54 0.88
CA GLU A 38 -5.00 10.95 0.56
C GLU A 38 -4.00 9.85 0.92
N PHE A 39 -4.17 9.23 2.10
CA PHE A 39 -3.34 8.11 2.53
C PHE A 39 -3.49 6.90 1.58
N GLN A 40 -4.71 6.56 1.17
CA GLN A 40 -4.97 5.49 0.21
C GLN A 40 -4.36 5.78 -1.16
N GLU A 41 -4.54 6.99 -1.69
CA GLU A 41 -3.94 7.41 -2.96
C GLU A 41 -2.40 7.34 -2.92
N LYS A 42 -1.78 7.79 -1.84
CA LYS A 42 -0.33 7.69 -1.66
C LYS A 42 0.15 6.25 -1.50
N SER A 43 -0.53 5.44 -0.70
CA SER A 43 -0.14 4.05 -0.46
C SER A 43 -0.22 3.20 -1.73
N THR A 44 -1.16 3.51 -2.64
CA THR A 44 -1.29 2.81 -3.92
C THR A 44 -0.44 3.38 -5.04
N SER A 45 0.24 4.52 -4.86
CA SER A 45 1.03 5.19 -5.91
C SER A 45 2.24 4.36 -6.35
N THR A 46 3.02 3.86 -5.41
CA THR A 46 4.17 2.97 -5.65
C THR A 46 4.22 1.84 -4.64
N PHE A 47 4.85 0.73 -5.00
CA PHE A 47 5.03 -0.40 -4.10
C PHE A 47 5.78 -0.02 -2.81
N MET A 48 6.80 0.83 -2.91
CA MET A 48 7.53 1.27 -1.71
C MET A 48 6.67 2.13 -0.76
N HIS A 49 5.78 2.97 -1.28
CA HIS A 49 4.84 3.72 -0.44
C HIS A 49 3.86 2.77 0.27
N PHE A 50 3.37 1.75 -0.45
CA PHE A 50 2.55 0.70 0.14
C PHE A 50 3.27 -0.03 1.27
N VAL A 51 4.52 -0.48 1.04
CA VAL A 51 5.32 -1.14 2.08
C VAL A 51 5.43 -0.27 3.34
N LYS A 52 5.79 1.01 3.18
CA LYS A 52 5.93 1.93 4.32
C LYS A 52 4.61 2.26 5.02
N SER A 53 3.49 2.18 4.33
CA SER A 53 2.17 2.37 4.93
C SER A 53 1.76 1.21 5.85
N ILE A 54 2.14 -0.02 5.47
CA ILE A 54 1.84 -1.24 6.22
C ILE A 54 2.89 -1.47 7.32
N TRP A 55 4.16 -1.29 6.99
CA TRP A 55 5.28 -1.58 7.87
C TRP A 55 5.98 -0.29 8.29
N LYS A 56 5.48 0.33 9.36
CA LYS A 56 5.91 1.67 9.83
C LYS A 56 7.40 1.74 10.21
N GLU A 57 7.94 0.66 10.77
CA GLU A 57 9.34 0.57 11.23
C GLU A 57 10.29 0.05 10.14
N PHE A 58 9.81 -0.04 8.89
CA PHE A 58 10.62 -0.59 7.80
C PHE A 58 11.84 0.29 7.48
N ILE A 59 13.04 -0.29 7.65
CA ILE A 59 14.30 0.34 7.29
C ILE A 59 14.64 0.00 5.84
N ASN A 60 14.73 1.02 5.03
CA ASN A 60 14.93 0.92 3.60
C ASN A 60 16.42 0.75 3.25
N GLY A 61 16.78 -0.31 2.53
CA GLY A 61 18.11 -0.50 1.92
C GLY A 61 18.05 -0.40 0.40
N ASP A 62 19.18 -0.24 -0.26
CA ASP A 62 19.29 -0.08 -1.72
C ASP A 62 18.67 -1.25 -2.49
N HIS A 63 18.79 -2.47 -1.99
CA HIS A 63 18.17 -3.65 -2.60
C HIS A 63 16.65 -3.61 -2.54
N HIS A 64 16.07 -3.04 -1.50
CA HIS A 64 14.62 -2.84 -1.40
C HIS A 64 14.11 -1.83 -2.44
N VAL A 65 14.85 -0.74 -2.66
CA VAL A 65 14.52 0.26 -3.69
C VAL A 65 14.54 -0.36 -5.07
N LYS A 66 15.57 -1.17 -5.38
CA LYS A 66 15.67 -1.86 -6.67
C LYS A 66 14.53 -2.86 -6.89
N MET A 67 14.18 -3.66 -5.86
CA MET A 67 13.04 -4.57 -5.94
C MET A 67 11.72 -3.85 -6.11
N ALA A 68 11.48 -2.80 -5.34
CA ALA A 68 10.25 -2.02 -5.42
C ALA A 68 10.04 -1.41 -6.80
N LYS A 69 11.11 -0.85 -7.40
CA LYS A 69 11.05 -0.35 -8.77
C LYS A 69 10.69 -1.43 -9.78
N ALA A 70 11.30 -2.63 -9.66
CA ALA A 70 10.97 -3.76 -10.53
C ALA A 70 9.53 -4.22 -10.36
N PHE A 71 9.00 -4.21 -9.14
CA PHE A 71 7.59 -4.51 -8.86
C PHE A 71 6.64 -3.46 -9.44
N ASP A 72 6.98 -2.17 -9.37
CA ASP A 72 6.21 -1.12 -10.03
C ASP A 72 6.20 -1.27 -11.55
N ASP A 73 7.34 -1.69 -12.15
CA ASP A 73 7.43 -2.00 -13.58
C ASP A 73 6.58 -3.23 -13.96
N ILE A 74 6.45 -4.24 -13.08
CA ILE A 74 5.51 -5.36 -13.27
C ILE A 74 4.07 -4.87 -13.16
N ALA A 75 3.75 -4.12 -12.10
CA ALA A 75 2.40 -3.61 -11.87
C ALA A 75 1.88 -2.71 -13.01
N SER A 76 2.79 -1.98 -13.67
CA SER A 76 2.49 -1.16 -14.86
C SER A 76 2.52 -1.92 -16.18
N GLY A 77 2.90 -3.21 -16.18
CA GLY A 77 3.01 -4.04 -17.39
C GLY A 77 4.26 -3.80 -18.21
N LYS A 78 5.18 -2.93 -17.79
CA LYS A 78 6.47 -2.68 -18.48
C LYS A 78 7.39 -3.90 -18.39
N LEU A 79 7.41 -4.57 -17.24
CA LEU A 79 8.20 -5.78 -17.02
C LEU A 79 7.25 -6.97 -16.87
N LYS A 80 7.48 -8.03 -17.66
CA LYS A 80 6.62 -9.23 -17.66
C LYS A 80 7.23 -10.41 -16.89
N ARG A 81 8.52 -10.40 -16.67
CA ARG A 81 9.26 -11.50 -16.03
C ARG A 81 10.35 -10.92 -15.16
N LEU A 82 10.44 -11.39 -13.92
CA LEU A 82 11.45 -10.95 -12.94
C LEU A 82 12.01 -12.17 -12.21
N ILE A 83 13.31 -12.24 -12.13
CA ILE A 83 14.02 -13.22 -11.28
C ILE A 83 14.75 -12.43 -10.20
N ILE A 84 14.53 -12.79 -8.93
CA ILE A 84 15.16 -12.14 -7.79
C ILE A 84 16.06 -13.14 -7.07
N ASN A 85 17.37 -12.93 -7.18
CA ASN A 85 18.38 -13.69 -6.48
C ASN A 85 18.94 -12.85 -5.33
N MET A 86 18.67 -13.26 -4.10
CA MET A 86 19.12 -12.57 -2.88
C MET A 86 19.43 -13.59 -1.79
N PRO A 87 20.38 -13.28 -0.89
CA PRO A 87 20.64 -14.08 0.29
C PRO A 87 19.37 -14.27 1.16
N PRO A 88 19.32 -15.30 2.01
CA PRO A 88 18.29 -15.44 3.02
C PRO A 88 18.21 -14.22 3.95
N ARG A 89 17.04 -13.98 4.54
CA ARG A 89 16.80 -12.89 5.52
C ARG A 89 16.93 -11.45 4.97
N HIS A 90 16.84 -11.27 3.65
CA HIS A 90 16.82 -9.95 2.99
C HIS A 90 15.41 -9.57 2.52
N THR A 91 14.38 -9.96 3.25
CA THR A 91 12.96 -9.62 3.03
C THR A 91 12.37 -10.03 1.67
N LYS A 92 13.14 -10.78 0.84
CA LYS A 92 12.71 -11.18 -0.52
C LYS A 92 11.31 -11.79 -0.57
N SER A 93 11.07 -12.83 0.24
CA SER A 93 9.78 -13.52 0.27
C SER A 93 8.66 -12.66 0.85
N GLU A 94 8.97 -11.84 1.86
CA GLU A 94 8.01 -10.89 2.42
C GLU A 94 7.56 -9.86 1.39
N PHE A 95 8.48 -9.35 0.59
CA PHE A 95 8.14 -8.44 -0.50
C PHE A 95 7.41 -9.13 -1.65
N ALA A 96 7.94 -10.28 -2.14
CA ALA A 96 7.46 -10.91 -3.36
C ALA A 96 6.18 -11.74 -3.16
N SER A 97 6.07 -12.46 -2.02
CA SER A 97 4.99 -13.44 -1.80
C SER A 97 3.93 -12.98 -0.80
N HIS A 98 4.13 -11.84 -0.14
CA HIS A 98 3.15 -11.29 0.79
C HIS A 98 2.70 -9.87 0.37
N LEU A 99 3.61 -8.90 0.41
CA LEU A 99 3.25 -7.49 0.20
C LEU A 99 2.92 -7.18 -1.27
N PHE A 100 3.64 -7.76 -2.23
CA PHE A 100 3.41 -7.48 -3.64
C PHE A 100 2.06 -8.03 -4.17
N PRO A 101 1.65 -9.27 -3.86
CA PRO A 101 0.30 -9.74 -4.20
C PRO A 101 -0.81 -8.87 -3.62
N ALA A 102 -0.69 -8.47 -2.34
CA ALA A 102 -1.65 -7.58 -1.71
C ALA A 102 -1.73 -6.20 -2.41
N TYR A 103 -0.57 -5.62 -2.74
CA TYR A 103 -0.49 -4.37 -3.50
C TYR A 103 -1.15 -4.46 -4.88
N LEU A 104 -0.91 -5.56 -5.61
CA LEU A 104 -1.52 -5.79 -6.93
C LEU A 104 -3.05 -5.91 -6.84
N LEU A 105 -3.55 -6.66 -5.86
CA LEU A 105 -4.98 -6.83 -5.62
C LEU A 105 -5.63 -5.52 -5.17
N GLY A 106 -4.94 -4.71 -4.35
CA GLY A 106 -5.39 -3.38 -3.98
C GLY A 106 -5.49 -2.43 -5.19
N LYS A 107 -4.61 -2.55 -6.18
CA LYS A 107 -4.68 -1.77 -7.43
C LYS A 107 -5.74 -2.29 -8.39
N ASN A 108 -5.91 -3.59 -8.47
CA ASN A 108 -6.87 -4.23 -9.36
C ASN A 108 -7.45 -5.50 -8.73
N PRO A 109 -8.59 -5.41 -8.05
CA PRO A 109 -9.22 -6.57 -7.39
C PRO A 109 -9.67 -7.70 -8.33
N LYS A 110 -9.68 -7.46 -9.65
CA LYS A 110 -10.03 -8.48 -10.64
C LYS A 110 -8.86 -9.38 -11.05
N LEU A 111 -7.64 -9.08 -10.59
CA LEU A 111 -6.49 -9.91 -10.87
C LEU A 111 -6.61 -11.29 -10.21
N LYS A 112 -6.11 -12.29 -10.92
CA LYS A 112 -5.94 -13.64 -10.39
C LYS A 112 -4.45 -13.89 -10.26
N ILE A 113 -4.00 -14.17 -9.05
CA ILE A 113 -2.59 -14.40 -8.71
C ILE A 113 -2.45 -15.88 -8.34
N ILE A 114 -1.48 -16.55 -8.94
CA ILE A 114 -1.12 -17.92 -8.60
C ILE A 114 0.26 -17.87 -7.95
N GLU A 115 0.34 -18.38 -6.74
CA GLU A 115 1.60 -18.52 -6.01
C GLU A 115 1.97 -20.00 -5.91
N ALA A 116 3.16 -20.35 -6.39
CA ALA A 116 3.68 -21.70 -6.35
C ALA A 116 4.93 -21.74 -5.44
N THR A 117 4.96 -22.72 -4.55
CA THR A 117 6.07 -22.95 -3.62
C THR A 117 6.44 -24.44 -3.61
N HIS A 118 7.55 -24.79 -2.93
CA HIS A 118 8.00 -26.19 -2.85
C HIS A 118 7.17 -27.05 -1.88
N THR A 119 6.36 -26.45 -1.00
CA THR A 119 5.45 -27.15 -0.09
C THR A 119 4.07 -26.50 -0.07
N ALA A 120 3.03 -27.31 0.12
CA ALA A 120 1.65 -26.83 0.24
C ALA A 120 1.48 -25.90 1.46
N ASP A 121 2.09 -26.24 2.60
CA ASP A 121 2.00 -25.44 3.82
C ASP A 121 2.54 -24.03 3.63
N LEU A 122 3.64 -23.88 2.88
CA LEU A 122 4.22 -22.59 2.58
C LEU A 122 3.31 -21.75 1.68
N ALA A 123 2.71 -22.37 0.65
CA ALA A 123 1.75 -21.69 -0.22
C ALA A 123 0.51 -21.22 0.56
N VAL A 124 -0.05 -22.10 1.41
CA VAL A 124 -1.19 -21.75 2.28
C VAL A 124 -0.83 -20.61 3.24
N ASN A 125 0.38 -20.63 3.82
CA ASN A 125 0.83 -19.58 4.74
C ASN A 125 0.91 -18.22 4.05
N PHE A 126 1.50 -18.13 2.85
CA PHE A 126 1.54 -16.87 2.11
C PHE A 126 0.14 -16.40 1.69
N GLY A 127 -0.71 -17.30 1.19
CA GLY A 127 -2.09 -16.97 0.85
C GLY A 127 -2.88 -16.43 2.05
N ARG A 128 -2.69 -17.02 3.25
CA ARG A 128 -3.30 -16.54 4.49
C ARG A 128 -2.80 -15.15 4.85
N LYS A 129 -1.49 -14.89 4.84
CA LYS A 129 -0.91 -13.57 5.10
C LYS A 129 -1.45 -12.49 4.16
N VAL A 130 -1.58 -12.79 2.86
CA VAL A 130 -2.14 -11.84 1.89
C VAL A 130 -3.61 -11.53 2.21
N ARG A 131 -4.41 -12.56 2.53
CA ARG A 131 -5.81 -12.39 2.92
C ARG A 131 -5.93 -11.54 4.18
N ASP A 132 -5.22 -11.88 5.24
CA ASP A 132 -5.28 -11.20 6.54
C ASP A 132 -4.86 -9.72 6.40
N LEU A 133 -3.88 -9.43 5.54
CA LEU A 133 -3.48 -8.05 5.22
C LEU A 133 -4.57 -7.27 4.47
N ILE A 134 -5.34 -7.91 3.60
CA ILE A 134 -6.43 -7.27 2.85
C ILE A 134 -7.66 -7.06 3.74
N ASP A 135 -7.97 -8.03 4.60
CA ASP A 135 -9.11 -7.98 5.52
C ASP A 135 -8.86 -7.05 6.72
N GLY A 136 -7.61 -6.62 6.93
CA GLY A 136 -7.22 -5.69 8.00
C GLY A 136 -7.10 -6.35 9.37
N GLU A 137 -6.86 -7.68 9.40
CA GLU A 137 -6.60 -8.46 10.62
C GLU A 137 -5.12 -8.51 11.02
#